data_1505ebf4c406484301fa2831fa30c6da
#
_entry.id   1505ebf4c406484301fa2831fa30c6da
#
_cell.length_a   1.000
_cell.length_b   1.000
_cell.length_c   1.000
_cell.angle_alpha   90.00
_cell.angle_beta   90.00
_cell.angle_gamma   90.00
#
_symmetry.space_group_name_H-M   'P 1'
#
loop_
_entity.id
_entity.type
_entity.pdbx_description
1 polymer ?
#
loop_
_entity_poly.entity_id
_entity_poly.type
_entity_poly.pdbx_seq_one_letter_code
_entity_poly.pdbx_strand_id
1 'polypeptide(L)'
;MSKRFFDTTIIEKLRRGEKVCAAWGQLSSNISAEIMADAGFDMIVFDMEHAQITLPQLVSMIQGLKGTDCIPIVRAPWNDMVWCKHILDAGAYGIHVPYVSTREEAENAVKYCKYPMQGVRGLAGSPRAVNYGMNKDEYFPRANRDTLVIVAIETPVGVSNIQEIVSVEGVDGIFIGPMDLATSMGHLANPVHPEVQEAIRRIEEVVLPSDKFLATLAPNVEAAKKFYDKGYGLVYMMSDSGAIVKAAQDNVKAFREYV
;
A
#
# COMPACT_ATOMS: atom_id res chain seq x y z
N MET A 1 -3.57 28.32 -4.63
CA MET A 1 -4.82 27.59 -4.93
C MET A 1 -5.11 26.66 -3.76
N SER A 2 -6.33 26.61 -3.23
CA SER A 2 -6.65 25.63 -2.19
C SER A 2 -6.55 24.23 -2.82
N LYS A 3 -5.86 23.30 -2.15
CA LYS A 3 -5.68 21.95 -2.61
C LYS A 3 -7.05 21.26 -2.75
N ARG A 4 -7.26 20.51 -3.84
CA ARG A 4 -8.50 19.78 -4.08
C ARG A 4 -8.68 18.75 -2.98
N PHE A 5 -9.88 18.68 -2.41
CA PHE A 5 -10.21 17.62 -1.45
C PHE A 5 -10.21 16.26 -2.16
N PHE A 6 -9.60 15.26 -1.55
CA PHE A 6 -9.43 13.92 -2.13
C PHE A 6 -8.80 14.00 -3.54
N ASP A 7 -7.56 14.50 -3.60
CA ASP A 7 -6.78 14.58 -4.83
C ASP A 7 -6.26 13.19 -5.24
N THR A 8 -6.68 12.71 -6.40
CA THR A 8 -6.37 11.37 -6.92
C THR A 8 -5.28 11.38 -7.98
N THR A 9 -4.55 12.47 -8.15
CA THR A 9 -3.50 12.60 -9.16
C THR A 9 -2.48 11.46 -9.10
N ILE A 10 -2.07 11.04 -7.91
CA ILE A 10 -1.12 9.93 -7.71
C ILE A 10 -1.74 8.58 -8.13
N ILE A 11 -3.02 8.35 -7.84
CA ILE A 11 -3.74 7.15 -8.27
C ILE A 11 -3.85 7.10 -9.80
N GLU A 12 -4.15 8.24 -10.42
CA GLU A 12 -4.20 8.35 -11.87
C GLU A 12 -2.85 8.13 -12.53
N LYS A 13 -1.74 8.59 -11.91
CA LYS A 13 -0.37 8.27 -12.35
C LYS A 13 -0.13 6.76 -12.39
N LEU A 14 -0.43 6.05 -11.29
CA LEU A 14 -0.27 4.59 -11.23
C LEU A 14 -1.08 3.87 -12.32
N ARG A 15 -2.32 4.27 -12.54
CA ARG A 15 -3.20 3.69 -13.58
C ARG A 15 -2.71 3.96 -15.00
N ARG A 16 -1.92 5.01 -15.20
CA ARG A 16 -1.25 5.29 -16.49
C ARG A 16 0.11 4.62 -16.63
N GLY A 17 0.52 3.79 -15.65
CA GLY A 17 1.82 3.13 -15.66
C GLY A 17 2.99 4.06 -15.31
N GLU A 18 2.72 5.23 -14.73
CA GLU A 18 3.77 6.14 -14.27
C GLU A 18 4.35 5.64 -12.93
N LYS A 19 5.62 5.93 -12.69
CA LYS A 19 6.34 5.54 -11.48
C LYS A 19 5.93 6.42 -10.30
N VAL A 20 5.66 5.79 -9.15
CA VAL A 20 5.28 6.45 -7.90
C VAL A 20 6.22 6.00 -6.80
N CYS A 21 6.80 6.96 -6.08
CA CYS A 21 7.67 6.66 -4.95
C CYS A 21 6.89 6.62 -3.65
N ALA A 22 7.11 5.55 -2.86
CA ALA A 22 6.37 5.37 -1.63
C ALA A 22 7.28 5.02 -0.44
N ALA A 23 6.76 5.32 0.75
CA ALA A 23 7.35 4.94 2.02
C ALA A 23 6.39 4.06 2.83
N TRP A 24 6.96 3.33 3.80
CA TRP A 24 6.23 2.47 4.71
C TRP A 24 6.21 3.11 6.11
N GLY A 25 5.03 3.39 6.64
CA GLY A 25 4.83 4.01 7.96
C GLY A 25 4.47 2.97 9.02
N GLN A 26 5.37 2.74 9.97
CA GLN A 26 5.23 1.71 11.01
C GLN A 26 5.27 2.26 12.45
N LEU A 27 5.73 3.50 12.63
CA LEU A 27 6.03 4.03 13.97
C LEU A 27 4.82 4.58 14.75
N SER A 28 3.60 4.44 14.27
CA SER A 28 2.39 4.99 14.93
C SER A 28 2.52 6.50 15.25
N SER A 29 3.28 7.24 14.46
CA SER A 29 3.64 8.64 14.68
C SER A 29 3.17 9.55 13.54
N ASN A 30 2.36 10.55 13.89
CA ASN A 30 1.99 11.61 12.96
C ASN A 30 3.18 12.49 12.55
N ILE A 31 4.17 12.66 13.44
CA ILE A 31 5.41 13.40 13.14
C ILE A 31 6.23 12.68 12.08
N SER A 32 6.38 11.35 12.22
CA SER A 32 7.04 10.53 11.19
C SER A 32 6.32 10.63 9.84
N ALA A 33 5.00 10.56 9.84
CA ALA A 33 4.18 10.70 8.65
C ALA A 33 4.35 12.07 7.98
N GLU A 34 4.34 13.17 8.76
CA GLU A 34 4.56 14.54 8.31
C GLU A 34 5.95 14.70 7.68
N ILE A 35 7.01 14.24 8.36
CA ILE A 35 8.38 14.31 7.85
C ILE A 35 8.51 13.59 6.49
N MET A 36 7.94 12.38 6.35
CA MET A 36 8.01 11.64 5.10
C MET A 36 7.20 12.34 3.99
N ALA A 37 6.03 12.89 4.31
CA ALA A 37 5.21 13.60 3.36
C ALA A 37 5.87 14.91 2.88
N ASP A 38 6.44 15.70 3.79
CA ASP A 38 7.17 16.92 3.47
C ASP A 38 8.48 16.67 2.72
N ALA A 39 9.10 15.48 2.93
CA ALA A 39 10.25 15.05 2.14
C ALA A 39 9.91 14.77 0.66
N GLY A 40 8.61 14.68 0.31
CA GLY A 40 8.15 14.57 -1.07
C GLY A 40 7.82 13.16 -1.54
N PHE A 41 7.57 12.21 -0.64
CA PHE A 41 6.99 10.93 -1.05
C PHE A 41 5.60 11.14 -1.65
N ASP A 42 5.34 10.48 -2.79
CA ASP A 42 4.01 10.51 -3.43
C ASP A 42 2.95 9.78 -2.59
N MET A 43 3.37 8.72 -1.86
CA MET A 43 2.48 7.84 -1.11
C MET A 43 3.14 7.34 0.18
N ILE A 44 2.36 7.24 1.25
CA ILE A 44 2.74 6.50 2.44
C ILE A 44 1.74 5.38 2.68
N VAL A 45 2.26 4.16 2.84
CA VAL A 45 1.47 3.02 3.31
C VAL A 45 1.60 2.92 4.82
N PHE A 46 0.51 3.11 5.54
CA PHE A 46 0.44 2.87 6.98
C PHE A 46 0.12 1.41 7.26
N ASP A 47 0.95 0.77 8.07
CA ASP A 47 0.92 -0.66 8.31
C ASP A 47 0.07 -1.00 9.54
N MET A 48 -1.17 -1.47 9.32
CA MET A 48 -2.01 -1.95 10.42
C MET A 48 -1.97 -3.47 10.60
N GLU A 49 -1.19 -4.19 9.79
CA GLU A 49 -1.01 -5.63 9.91
C GLU A 49 0.10 -5.97 10.92
N HIS A 50 1.31 -5.44 10.72
CA HIS A 50 2.48 -5.77 11.53
C HIS A 50 2.93 -4.65 12.49
N ALA A 51 2.42 -3.43 12.34
CA ALA A 51 2.72 -2.34 13.25
C ALA A 51 1.57 -2.09 14.26
N GLN A 52 1.90 -1.47 15.40
CA GLN A 52 0.95 -1.18 16.49
C GLN A 52 0.17 0.10 16.19
N ILE A 53 -0.54 0.15 15.04
CA ILE A 53 -1.34 1.29 14.64
C ILE A 53 -2.82 1.02 14.93
N THR A 54 -3.40 1.79 15.84
CA THR A 54 -4.84 1.80 16.11
C THR A 54 -5.58 2.77 15.20
N LEU A 55 -6.89 2.65 15.05
CA LEU A 55 -7.69 3.59 14.24
C LEU A 55 -7.52 5.07 14.64
N PRO A 56 -7.51 5.46 15.93
CA PRO A 56 -7.23 6.85 16.32
C PRO A 56 -5.83 7.32 15.90
N GLN A 57 -4.82 6.46 16.02
CA GLN A 57 -3.46 6.78 15.57
C GLN A 57 -3.41 6.92 14.04
N LEU A 58 -4.05 6.03 13.29
CA LEU A 58 -4.18 6.13 11.84
C LEU A 58 -4.76 7.50 11.42
N VAL A 59 -5.86 7.94 12.05
CA VAL A 59 -6.44 9.25 11.78
C VAL A 59 -5.42 10.37 12.01
N SER A 60 -4.68 10.34 13.13
CA SER A 60 -3.64 11.32 13.46
C SER A 60 -2.50 11.31 12.41
N MET A 61 -2.05 10.12 11.99
CA MET A 61 -1.01 9.98 10.97
C MET A 61 -1.46 10.51 9.60
N ILE A 62 -2.70 10.21 9.18
CA ILE A 62 -3.27 10.78 7.96
C ILE A 62 -3.44 12.32 8.05
N GLN A 63 -3.68 12.86 9.25
CA GLN A 63 -3.71 14.31 9.45
C GLN A 63 -2.34 14.96 9.24
N GLY A 64 -1.25 14.24 9.55
CA GLY A 64 0.13 14.68 9.30
C GLY A 64 0.43 14.93 7.81
N LEU A 65 -0.30 14.27 6.90
CA LEU A 65 -0.14 14.47 5.46
C LEU A 65 -0.89 15.72 4.92
N LYS A 66 -1.67 16.38 5.78
CA LYS A 66 -2.52 17.49 5.33
C LYS A 66 -1.66 18.67 4.84
N GLY A 67 -1.92 19.12 3.62
CA GLY A 67 -1.18 20.23 3.00
C GLY A 67 -0.08 19.78 2.04
N THR A 68 0.30 18.51 2.06
CA THR A 68 1.25 17.90 1.11
C THR A 68 0.52 17.22 -0.07
N ASP A 69 1.23 16.77 -1.09
CA ASP A 69 0.68 15.98 -2.21
C ASP A 69 0.69 14.48 -1.94
N CYS A 70 1.28 14.07 -0.82
CA CYS A 70 1.37 12.69 -0.40
C CYS A 70 -0.02 12.11 -0.07
N ILE A 71 -0.33 10.93 -0.61
CA ILE A 71 -1.59 10.23 -0.34
C ILE A 71 -1.42 9.10 0.67
N PRO A 72 -2.38 8.91 1.59
CA PRO A 72 -2.38 7.79 2.53
C PRO A 72 -3.01 6.54 1.92
N ILE A 73 -2.27 5.44 1.89
CA ILE A 73 -2.77 4.08 1.71
C ILE A 73 -2.59 3.34 3.02
N VAL A 74 -3.38 2.31 3.26
CA VAL A 74 -3.28 1.53 4.50
C VAL A 74 -3.22 0.05 4.19
N ARG A 75 -2.21 -0.63 4.72
CA ARG A 75 -2.24 -2.09 4.77
C ARG A 75 -3.18 -2.51 5.88
N ALA A 76 -4.29 -3.16 5.49
CA ALA A 76 -5.29 -3.64 6.43
C ALA A 76 -4.73 -4.80 7.27
N PRO A 77 -5.21 -4.99 8.52
CA PRO A 77 -4.83 -6.15 9.32
C PRO A 77 -5.21 -7.49 8.68
N TRP A 78 -6.27 -7.49 7.90
CA TRP A 78 -6.80 -8.65 7.18
C TRP A 78 -7.76 -8.23 6.07
N ASN A 79 -8.06 -9.16 5.16
CA ASN A 79 -9.11 -9.00 4.14
C ASN A 79 -10.50 -9.10 4.80
N ASP A 80 -10.97 -8.03 5.39
CA ASP A 80 -12.18 -7.98 6.20
C ASP A 80 -13.00 -6.71 5.93
N MET A 81 -14.32 -6.86 5.79
CA MET A 81 -15.23 -5.77 5.46
C MET A 81 -15.24 -4.65 6.51
N VAL A 82 -15.11 -4.99 7.79
CA VAL A 82 -15.16 -4.00 8.89
C VAL A 82 -13.89 -3.16 8.87
N TRP A 83 -12.72 -3.80 8.72
CA TRP A 83 -11.46 -3.09 8.61
C TRP A 83 -11.39 -2.19 7.38
N CYS A 84 -11.77 -2.70 6.19
CA CYS A 84 -11.81 -1.90 4.97
C CYS A 84 -12.68 -0.65 5.15
N LYS A 85 -13.88 -0.80 5.72
CA LYS A 85 -14.78 0.32 5.98
C LYS A 85 -14.17 1.35 6.95
N HIS A 86 -13.64 0.92 8.10
CA HIS A 86 -13.05 1.81 9.09
C HIS A 86 -11.84 2.57 8.56
N ILE A 87 -10.96 1.90 7.83
CA ILE A 87 -9.77 2.48 7.22
C ILE A 87 -10.15 3.54 6.18
N LEU A 88 -11.07 3.22 5.28
CA LEU A 88 -11.53 4.16 4.26
C LEU A 88 -12.29 5.34 4.86
N ASP A 89 -13.07 5.11 5.91
CA ASP A 89 -13.78 6.18 6.64
C ASP A 89 -12.83 7.09 7.44
N ALA A 90 -11.68 6.56 7.88
CA ALA A 90 -10.60 7.37 8.45
C ALA A 90 -9.92 8.30 7.41
N GLY A 91 -10.17 8.09 6.12
CA GLY A 91 -9.73 8.97 5.04
C GLY A 91 -8.52 8.44 4.28
N ALA A 92 -8.26 7.12 4.30
CA ALA A 92 -7.33 6.50 3.38
C ALA A 92 -7.84 6.61 1.93
N TYR A 93 -6.92 6.72 0.97
CA TYR A 93 -7.23 6.79 -0.47
C TYR A 93 -7.30 5.41 -1.11
N GLY A 94 -6.90 4.39 -0.38
CA GLY A 94 -6.98 3.00 -0.80
C GLY A 94 -6.54 2.04 0.28
N ILE A 95 -6.65 0.77 -0.03
CA ILE A 95 -6.28 -0.32 0.85
C ILE A 95 -5.30 -1.25 0.17
N HIS A 96 -4.29 -1.66 0.93
CA HIS A 96 -3.40 -2.75 0.62
C HIS A 96 -3.88 -3.96 1.44
N VAL A 97 -4.41 -4.98 0.76
CA VAL A 97 -4.99 -6.16 1.37
C VAL A 97 -3.96 -7.29 1.40
N PRO A 98 -3.57 -7.80 2.59
CA PRO A 98 -2.58 -8.88 2.70
C PRO A 98 -3.16 -10.25 2.32
N TYR A 99 -2.29 -11.21 2.06
CA TYR A 99 -2.56 -12.66 1.94
C TYR A 99 -3.66 -13.05 0.96
N VAL A 100 -3.85 -12.33 -0.13
CA VAL A 100 -4.80 -12.70 -1.18
C VAL A 100 -4.24 -13.85 -2.00
N SER A 101 -4.93 -14.99 -1.99
CA SER A 101 -4.48 -16.23 -2.60
C SER A 101 -5.45 -16.81 -3.64
N THR A 102 -6.68 -16.30 -3.69
CA THR A 102 -7.72 -16.77 -4.61
C THR A 102 -8.42 -15.62 -5.29
N ARG A 103 -9.08 -15.93 -6.43
CA ARG A 103 -9.98 -14.99 -7.11
C ARG A 103 -11.06 -14.45 -6.19
N GLU A 104 -11.70 -15.32 -5.39
CA GLU A 104 -12.76 -14.94 -4.47
C GLU A 104 -12.25 -13.94 -3.41
N GLU A 105 -11.07 -14.14 -2.87
CA GLU A 105 -10.46 -13.22 -1.91
C GLU A 105 -10.16 -11.86 -2.56
N ALA A 106 -9.70 -11.84 -3.81
CA ALA A 106 -9.49 -10.60 -4.56
C ALA A 106 -10.84 -9.88 -4.85
N GLU A 107 -11.88 -10.60 -5.24
CA GLU A 107 -13.24 -10.06 -5.42
C GLU A 107 -13.79 -9.50 -4.10
N ASN A 108 -13.56 -10.17 -2.98
CA ASN A 108 -13.97 -9.70 -1.65
C ASN A 108 -13.21 -8.43 -1.25
N ALA A 109 -11.90 -8.34 -1.51
CA ALA A 109 -11.11 -7.14 -1.27
C ALA A 109 -11.71 -5.92 -2.02
N VAL A 110 -12.09 -6.10 -3.28
CA VAL A 110 -12.76 -5.05 -4.07
C VAL A 110 -14.13 -4.71 -3.49
N LYS A 111 -14.98 -5.72 -3.22
CA LYS A 111 -16.33 -5.52 -2.68
C LYS A 111 -16.34 -4.76 -1.36
N TYR A 112 -15.39 -5.03 -0.47
CA TYR A 112 -15.28 -4.37 0.84
C TYR A 112 -14.88 -2.91 0.74
N CYS A 113 -14.20 -2.52 -0.34
CA CYS A 113 -13.74 -1.16 -0.60
C CYS A 113 -14.76 -0.30 -1.36
N LYS A 114 -15.72 -0.89 -2.05
CA LYS A 114 -16.64 -0.17 -2.94
C LYS A 114 -18.06 -0.08 -2.36
N TYR A 115 -18.70 1.06 -2.59
CA TYR A 115 -20.13 1.24 -2.27
C TYR A 115 -21.03 0.42 -3.24
N PRO A 116 -22.28 0.09 -2.84
CA PRO A 116 -23.25 -0.44 -3.79
C PRO A 116 -23.38 0.46 -5.04
N MET A 117 -23.54 -0.02 -6.24
CA MET A 117 -23.77 -1.36 -6.77
C MET A 117 -22.50 -2.19 -7.04
N GLN A 118 -21.30 -1.65 -6.81
CA GLN A 118 -20.03 -2.31 -7.10
C GLN A 118 -19.47 -3.09 -5.90
N GLY A 119 -20.00 -2.87 -4.70
CA GLY A 119 -19.55 -3.52 -3.49
C GLY A 119 -20.55 -3.48 -2.36
N VAL A 120 -20.06 -3.67 -1.14
CA VAL A 120 -20.87 -3.77 0.09
C VAL A 120 -20.43 -2.79 1.18
N ARG A 121 -19.55 -1.84 0.88
CA ARG A 121 -19.11 -0.83 1.84
C ARG A 121 -20.31 -0.05 2.36
N GLY A 122 -20.51 -0.03 3.69
CA GLY A 122 -21.55 0.79 4.32
C GLY A 122 -21.24 2.28 4.20
N LEU A 123 -22.29 3.09 4.00
CA LEU A 123 -22.17 4.54 3.84
C LEU A 123 -22.56 5.27 5.12
N ALA A 124 -21.71 6.24 5.52
CA ALA A 124 -22.03 7.23 6.54
C ALA A 124 -21.78 8.64 5.98
N GLY A 125 -22.60 9.60 6.40
CA GLY A 125 -22.56 10.97 5.87
C GLY A 125 -21.53 11.90 6.51
N SER A 126 -20.84 11.46 7.58
CA SER A 126 -20.00 12.33 8.41
C SER A 126 -18.62 11.78 8.81
N PRO A 127 -18.07 10.73 8.17
CA PRO A 127 -16.71 10.30 8.48
C PRO A 127 -15.67 11.31 7.96
N ARG A 128 -14.41 11.13 8.39
CA ARG A 128 -13.30 11.97 7.93
C ARG A 128 -13.12 11.94 6.41
N ALA A 129 -13.35 10.79 5.78
CA ALA A 129 -13.26 10.61 4.32
C ALA A 129 -14.10 11.62 3.51
N VAL A 130 -15.19 12.11 4.08
CA VAL A 130 -16.04 13.16 3.48
C VAL A 130 -15.87 14.52 4.16
N ASN A 131 -14.70 14.73 4.80
CA ASN A 131 -14.41 15.95 5.55
C ASN A 131 -15.52 16.30 6.54
N TYR A 132 -15.93 15.30 7.35
CA TYR A 132 -17.00 15.41 8.35
C TYR A 132 -18.35 15.88 7.79
N GLY A 133 -18.63 15.54 6.53
CA GLY A 133 -19.86 15.86 5.83
C GLY A 133 -19.79 17.08 4.90
N MET A 134 -18.72 17.87 4.98
CA MET A 134 -18.57 19.09 4.18
C MET A 134 -18.29 18.82 2.69
N ASN A 135 -17.72 17.67 2.32
CA ASN A 135 -17.34 17.34 0.94
C ASN A 135 -18.02 16.05 0.41
N LYS A 136 -19.14 15.63 1.00
CA LYS A 136 -19.84 14.40 0.60
C LYS A 136 -20.28 14.42 -0.86
N ASP A 137 -20.74 15.55 -1.37
CA ASP A 137 -21.25 15.69 -2.73
C ASP A 137 -20.12 15.64 -3.79
N GLU A 138 -18.88 15.92 -3.39
CA GLU A 138 -17.70 15.72 -4.22
C GLU A 138 -17.16 14.28 -4.12
N TYR A 139 -17.16 13.68 -2.92
CA TYR A 139 -16.55 12.38 -2.65
C TYR A 139 -17.37 11.20 -3.17
N PHE A 140 -18.66 11.11 -2.79
CA PHE A 140 -19.45 9.91 -3.07
C PHE A 140 -19.59 9.56 -4.56
N PRO A 141 -19.80 10.51 -5.49
CA PRO A 141 -19.93 10.18 -6.90
C PRO A 141 -18.69 9.56 -7.54
N ARG A 142 -17.53 9.73 -6.91
CA ARG A 142 -16.24 9.29 -7.44
C ARG A 142 -15.54 8.24 -6.56
N ALA A 143 -16.01 8.00 -5.35
CA ALA A 143 -15.34 7.14 -4.36
C ALA A 143 -15.06 5.73 -4.89
N ASN A 144 -16.01 5.10 -5.57
CA ASN A 144 -15.81 3.77 -6.14
C ASN A 144 -14.72 3.74 -7.22
N ARG A 145 -14.67 4.75 -8.08
CA ARG A 145 -13.63 4.88 -9.10
C ARG A 145 -12.26 5.19 -8.48
N ASP A 146 -12.24 6.08 -7.50
CA ASP A 146 -11.02 6.71 -7.02
C ASP A 146 -10.38 5.99 -5.81
N THR A 147 -11.07 5.04 -5.17
CA THR A 147 -10.49 4.20 -4.11
C THR A 147 -9.56 3.15 -4.73
N LEU A 148 -8.28 3.17 -4.33
CA LEU A 148 -7.26 2.23 -4.80
C LEU A 148 -7.36 0.91 -4.03
N VAL A 149 -7.28 -0.22 -4.75
CA VAL A 149 -7.25 -1.57 -4.17
C VAL A 149 -5.99 -2.30 -4.63
N ILE A 150 -5.08 -2.55 -3.69
CA ILE A 150 -3.85 -3.31 -3.91
C ILE A 150 -4.00 -4.65 -3.17
N VAL A 151 -3.69 -5.75 -3.82
CA VAL A 151 -3.69 -7.07 -3.19
C VAL A 151 -2.29 -7.66 -3.14
N ALA A 152 -1.92 -8.24 -2.00
CA ALA A 152 -0.60 -8.84 -1.80
C ALA A 152 -0.61 -10.33 -2.12
N ILE A 153 0.36 -10.75 -2.93
CA ILE A 153 0.63 -12.15 -3.26
C ILE A 153 1.82 -12.63 -2.43
N GLU A 154 1.52 -13.47 -1.45
CA GLU A 154 2.43 -13.85 -0.37
C GLU A 154 2.42 -15.36 -0.08
N THR A 155 1.74 -16.15 -0.93
CA THR A 155 1.62 -17.59 -0.76
C THR A 155 1.82 -18.35 -2.07
N PRO A 156 2.26 -19.62 -2.05
CA PRO A 156 2.33 -20.47 -3.24
C PRO A 156 0.98 -20.61 -3.96
N VAL A 157 -0.12 -20.61 -3.20
CA VAL A 157 -1.48 -20.66 -3.75
C VAL A 157 -1.80 -19.37 -4.53
N GLY A 158 -1.45 -18.21 -3.98
CA GLY A 158 -1.60 -16.92 -4.67
C GLY A 158 -0.78 -16.85 -5.96
N VAL A 159 0.46 -17.37 -5.94
CA VAL A 159 1.30 -17.49 -7.15
C VAL A 159 0.64 -18.40 -8.20
N SER A 160 0.06 -19.53 -7.80
CA SER A 160 -0.62 -20.43 -8.72
C SER A 160 -1.88 -19.83 -9.34
N ASN A 161 -2.58 -18.97 -8.60
CA ASN A 161 -3.84 -18.33 -9.00
C ASN A 161 -3.65 -16.91 -9.56
N ILE A 162 -2.41 -16.48 -9.80
CA ILE A 162 -2.12 -15.08 -10.15
C ILE A 162 -2.91 -14.59 -11.37
N GLN A 163 -3.12 -15.45 -12.37
CA GLN A 163 -3.87 -15.12 -13.57
C GLN A 163 -5.33 -14.80 -13.28
N GLU A 164 -5.95 -15.57 -12.38
CA GLU A 164 -7.33 -15.35 -11.95
C GLU A 164 -7.46 -14.09 -11.09
N ILE A 165 -6.49 -13.87 -10.18
CA ILE A 165 -6.46 -12.68 -9.31
C ILE A 165 -6.31 -11.40 -10.15
N VAL A 166 -5.39 -11.37 -11.11
CA VAL A 166 -5.16 -10.22 -12.00
C VAL A 166 -6.39 -9.91 -12.86
N SER A 167 -7.20 -10.93 -13.22
CA SER A 167 -8.41 -10.74 -14.02
C SER A 167 -9.57 -10.10 -13.23
N VAL A 168 -9.45 -9.91 -11.91
CA VAL A 168 -10.52 -9.32 -11.10
C VAL A 168 -10.64 -7.82 -11.38
N GLU A 169 -11.81 -7.41 -11.84
CA GLU A 169 -12.13 -5.99 -12.04
C GLU A 169 -12.15 -5.25 -10.70
N GLY A 170 -11.53 -4.08 -10.67
CA GLY A 170 -11.44 -3.24 -9.46
C GLY A 170 -10.23 -3.50 -8.58
N VAL A 171 -9.43 -4.54 -8.84
CA VAL A 171 -8.04 -4.63 -8.37
C VAL A 171 -7.22 -3.65 -9.21
N ASP A 172 -6.50 -2.74 -8.60
CA ASP A 172 -5.66 -1.75 -9.27
C ASP A 172 -4.20 -2.19 -9.37
N GLY A 173 -3.70 -2.90 -8.36
CA GLY A 173 -2.31 -3.32 -8.30
C GLY A 173 -2.09 -4.62 -7.53
N ILE A 174 -0.99 -5.27 -7.90
CA ILE A 174 -0.48 -6.48 -7.24
C ILE A 174 0.79 -6.11 -6.47
N PHE A 175 0.82 -6.41 -5.19
CA PHE A 175 2.02 -6.29 -4.38
C PHE A 175 2.66 -7.66 -4.17
N ILE A 176 3.97 -7.75 -4.39
CA ILE A 176 4.75 -8.92 -4.03
C ILE A 176 5.34 -8.68 -2.65
N GLY A 177 4.95 -9.51 -1.65
CA GLY A 177 5.54 -9.56 -0.31
C GLY A 177 6.63 -10.61 -0.26
N PRO A 178 7.91 -10.29 -0.56
CA PRO A 178 8.95 -11.31 -0.77
C PRO A 178 9.32 -12.08 0.49
N MET A 179 9.19 -11.47 1.67
CA MET A 179 9.50 -12.10 2.95
C MET A 179 8.42 -13.13 3.35
N ASP A 180 7.14 -12.72 3.22
CA ASP A 180 6.01 -13.60 3.53
C ASP A 180 5.88 -14.71 2.51
N LEU A 181 6.10 -14.42 1.22
CA LEU A 181 6.17 -15.43 0.17
C LEU A 181 7.26 -16.46 0.45
N ALA A 182 8.47 -16.01 0.79
CA ALA A 182 9.56 -16.93 1.13
C ALA A 182 9.21 -17.81 2.33
N THR A 183 8.64 -17.20 3.37
CA THR A 183 8.25 -17.90 4.61
C THR A 183 7.16 -18.93 4.34
N SER A 184 6.13 -18.58 3.56
CA SER A 184 5.03 -19.47 3.21
C SER A 184 5.46 -20.61 2.29
N MET A 185 6.55 -20.43 1.52
CA MET A 185 7.19 -21.49 0.72
C MET A 185 8.14 -22.39 1.54
N GLY A 186 8.30 -22.17 2.85
CA GLY A 186 9.19 -22.93 3.72
C GLY A 186 10.65 -22.41 3.76
N HIS A 187 10.92 -21.27 3.14
CA HIS A 187 12.23 -20.61 3.12
C HIS A 187 12.27 -19.41 4.06
N LEU A 188 12.10 -19.65 5.37
CA LEU A 188 11.94 -18.63 6.41
C LEU A 188 12.95 -17.48 6.24
N ALA A 189 12.43 -16.27 6.05
CA ALA A 189 13.17 -15.01 5.90
C ALA A 189 14.26 -15.04 4.80
N ASN A 190 14.12 -15.89 3.79
CA ASN A 190 15.09 -16.03 2.69
C ASN A 190 14.45 -15.71 1.32
N PRO A 191 14.11 -14.46 1.03
CA PRO A 191 13.49 -14.09 -0.24
C PRO A 191 14.39 -14.27 -1.46
N VAL A 192 15.70 -14.44 -1.27
CA VAL A 192 16.65 -14.67 -2.38
C VAL A 192 16.80 -16.15 -2.76
N HIS A 193 16.07 -17.07 -2.09
CA HIS A 193 16.07 -18.49 -2.45
C HIS A 193 15.62 -18.68 -3.91
N PRO A 194 16.27 -19.56 -4.70
CA PRO A 194 15.95 -19.72 -6.13
C PRO A 194 14.47 -20.04 -6.42
N GLU A 195 13.81 -20.84 -5.60
CA GLU A 195 12.38 -21.17 -5.75
C GLU A 195 11.49 -19.94 -5.51
N VAL A 196 11.84 -19.09 -4.54
CA VAL A 196 11.11 -17.83 -4.27
C VAL A 196 11.29 -16.87 -5.44
N GLN A 197 12.52 -16.76 -5.97
CA GLN A 197 12.79 -15.93 -7.14
C GLN A 197 12.07 -16.44 -8.39
N GLU A 198 11.89 -17.75 -8.53
CA GLU A 198 11.07 -18.33 -9.60
C GLU A 198 9.59 -17.98 -9.43
N ALA A 199 9.06 -18.07 -8.20
CA ALA A 199 7.69 -17.67 -7.89
C ALA A 199 7.45 -16.18 -8.21
N ILE A 200 8.41 -15.31 -7.84
CA ILE A 200 8.36 -13.88 -8.17
C ILE A 200 8.34 -13.66 -9.68
N ARG A 201 9.18 -14.37 -10.45
CA ARG A 201 9.17 -14.25 -11.93
C ARG A 201 7.83 -14.64 -12.54
N ARG A 202 7.18 -15.68 -12.03
CA ARG A 202 5.82 -16.07 -12.49
C ARG A 202 4.79 -14.98 -12.26
N ILE A 203 4.87 -14.28 -11.11
CA ILE A 203 4.01 -13.12 -10.87
C ILE A 203 4.34 -11.99 -11.86
N GLU A 204 5.62 -11.67 -12.04
CA GLU A 204 6.08 -10.63 -12.99
C GLU A 204 5.58 -10.92 -14.41
N GLU A 205 5.71 -12.15 -14.89
CA GLU A 205 5.29 -12.58 -16.25
C GLU A 205 3.79 -12.38 -16.51
N VAL A 206 2.95 -12.47 -15.49
CA VAL A 206 1.50 -12.30 -15.60
C VAL A 206 1.09 -10.85 -15.41
N VAL A 207 1.69 -10.16 -14.43
CA VAL A 207 1.23 -8.83 -14.02
C VAL A 207 1.79 -7.73 -14.93
N LEU A 208 3.09 -7.78 -15.31
CA LEU A 208 3.71 -6.72 -16.11
C LEU A 208 3.04 -6.45 -17.46
N PRO A 209 2.51 -7.45 -18.21
CA PRO A 209 1.77 -7.20 -19.45
C PRO A 209 0.30 -6.83 -19.24
N SER A 210 -0.21 -6.83 -18.00
CA SER A 210 -1.61 -6.53 -17.68
C SER A 210 -1.86 -5.02 -17.52
N ASP A 211 -3.11 -4.66 -17.24
CA ASP A 211 -3.50 -3.29 -16.88
C ASP A 211 -3.29 -2.96 -15.38
N LYS A 212 -2.76 -3.90 -14.59
CA LYS A 212 -2.48 -3.72 -13.16
C LYS A 212 -1.04 -3.29 -12.94
N PHE A 213 -0.81 -2.34 -12.05
CA PHE A 213 0.58 -2.05 -11.67
C PHE A 213 1.14 -3.12 -10.74
N LEU A 214 2.44 -3.35 -10.84
CA LEU A 214 3.18 -4.22 -9.93
C LEU A 214 3.87 -3.37 -8.86
N ALA A 215 3.84 -3.84 -7.61
CA ALA A 215 4.43 -3.18 -6.46
C ALA A 215 5.30 -4.13 -5.64
N THR A 216 6.32 -3.60 -4.97
CA THR A 216 7.16 -4.34 -4.02
C THR A 216 7.93 -3.41 -3.08
N LEU A 217 8.78 -3.97 -2.24
CA LEU A 217 9.70 -3.29 -1.33
C LEU A 217 11.11 -3.23 -1.91
N ALA A 218 11.83 -2.16 -1.62
CA ALA A 218 13.26 -2.03 -1.91
C ALA A 218 13.99 -1.42 -0.70
N PRO A 219 15.21 -1.88 -0.37
CA PRO A 219 15.94 -1.37 0.77
C PRO A 219 16.50 0.05 0.59
N ASN A 220 16.53 0.55 -0.64
CA ASN A 220 17.03 1.87 -1.01
C ASN A 220 16.64 2.21 -2.46
N VAL A 221 16.95 3.44 -2.87
CA VAL A 221 16.63 3.95 -4.21
C VAL A 221 17.34 3.19 -5.35
N GLU A 222 18.56 2.70 -5.12
CA GLU A 222 19.31 1.97 -6.15
C GLU A 222 18.66 0.60 -6.46
N ALA A 223 18.16 -0.08 -5.43
CA ALA A 223 17.36 -1.29 -5.62
C ALA A 223 16.00 -0.98 -6.25
N ALA A 224 15.34 0.13 -5.85
CA ALA A 224 14.07 0.55 -6.41
C ALA A 224 14.16 0.85 -7.91
N LYS A 225 15.24 1.49 -8.38
CA LYS A 225 15.49 1.74 -9.82
C LYS A 225 15.41 0.45 -10.64
N LYS A 226 15.98 -0.65 -10.14
CA LYS A 226 15.97 -1.94 -10.84
C LYS A 226 14.54 -2.48 -11.03
N PHE A 227 13.66 -2.27 -10.05
CA PHE A 227 12.26 -2.65 -10.18
C PHE A 227 11.52 -1.73 -11.15
N TYR A 228 11.73 -0.42 -11.06
CA TYR A 228 11.14 0.52 -12.02
C TYR A 228 11.60 0.26 -13.48
N ASP A 229 12.86 -0.15 -13.67
CA ASP A 229 13.39 -0.49 -14.99
C ASP A 229 12.78 -1.80 -15.53
N LYS A 230 12.34 -2.70 -14.66
CA LYS A 230 11.55 -3.89 -15.01
C LYS A 230 10.07 -3.58 -15.35
N GLY A 231 9.56 -2.39 -15.02
CA GLY A 231 8.17 -1.99 -15.25
C GLY A 231 7.28 -1.95 -14.00
N TYR A 232 7.83 -2.05 -12.80
CA TYR A 232 7.04 -1.83 -11.57
C TYR A 232 6.55 -0.38 -11.52
N GLY A 233 5.29 -0.18 -11.12
CA GLY A 233 4.69 1.15 -10.97
C GLY A 233 4.91 1.76 -9.60
N LEU A 234 5.01 0.92 -8.56
CA LEU A 234 5.06 1.35 -7.16
C LEU A 234 6.16 0.58 -6.40
N VAL A 235 7.09 1.32 -5.78
CA VAL A 235 8.12 0.70 -4.92
C VAL A 235 8.20 1.45 -3.60
N TYR A 236 8.05 0.70 -2.51
CA TYR A 236 8.27 1.20 -1.15
C TYR A 236 9.77 1.13 -0.85
N MET A 237 10.46 2.27 -0.88
CA MET A 237 11.92 2.33 -0.83
C MET A 237 12.49 2.77 0.51
N MET A 238 11.65 2.96 1.51
CA MET A 238 12.02 3.30 2.89
C MET A 238 10.91 2.91 3.84
N SER A 239 11.25 2.49 5.06
CA SER A 239 10.35 2.55 6.22
C SER A 239 10.89 3.56 7.24
N ASP A 240 10.00 4.23 7.96
CA ASP A 240 10.37 5.18 9.03
C ASP A 240 11.16 4.48 10.15
N SER A 241 10.72 3.31 10.59
CA SER A 241 11.41 2.49 11.58
C SER A 241 12.81 2.06 11.09
N GLY A 242 12.91 1.56 9.87
CA GLY A 242 14.17 1.13 9.25
C GLY A 242 15.17 2.27 9.09
N ALA A 243 14.72 3.46 8.72
CA ALA A 243 15.55 4.64 8.60
C ALA A 243 16.20 5.04 9.95
N ILE A 244 15.40 5.02 11.02
CA ILE A 244 15.90 5.32 12.38
C ILE A 244 16.89 4.25 12.84
N VAL A 245 16.55 2.96 12.65
CA VAL A 245 17.45 1.84 13.02
C VAL A 245 18.79 1.98 12.30
N LYS A 246 18.75 2.22 10.98
CA LYS A 246 19.97 2.39 10.19
C LYS A 246 20.82 3.56 10.69
N ALA A 247 20.24 4.73 10.86
CA ALA A 247 20.95 5.91 11.33
C ALA A 247 21.55 5.70 12.73
N ALA A 248 20.82 5.07 13.65
CA ALA A 248 21.31 4.77 14.99
C ALA A 248 22.48 3.79 14.96
N GLN A 249 22.37 2.70 14.20
CA GLN A 249 23.44 1.70 14.08
C GLN A 249 24.72 2.28 13.47
N ASP A 250 24.59 3.05 12.38
CA ASP A 250 25.72 3.68 11.70
C ASP A 250 26.49 4.62 12.65
N ASN A 251 25.78 5.46 13.43
CA ASN A 251 26.39 6.36 14.39
C ASN A 251 27.08 5.61 15.55
N VAL A 252 26.43 4.60 16.12
CA VAL A 252 27.04 3.80 17.22
C VAL A 252 28.28 3.05 16.73
N LYS A 253 28.22 2.48 15.52
CA LYS A 253 29.37 1.81 14.92
C LYS A 253 30.56 2.77 14.74
N ALA A 254 30.29 3.92 14.09
CA ALA A 254 31.34 4.94 13.89
C ALA A 254 31.96 5.42 15.20
N PHE A 255 31.14 5.62 16.25
CA PHE A 255 31.69 5.98 17.57
C PHE A 255 32.56 4.88 18.16
N ARG A 256 32.16 3.62 18.08
CA ARG A 256 32.95 2.49 18.61
C ARG A 256 34.23 2.21 17.82
N GLU A 257 34.29 2.58 16.56
CA GLU A 257 35.54 2.52 15.76
C GLU A 257 36.50 3.68 16.08
N TYR A 258 35.98 4.77 16.67
CA TYR A 258 36.80 5.94 17.09
C TYR A 258 37.47 5.76 18.46
N VAL A 259 36.86 5.02 19.41
CA VAL A 259 37.36 4.79 20.77
C VAL A 259 37.96 3.41 20.92
#